data_0ee0478d1b40a279deecbd1f981af884
#
_entry.id   0ee0478d1b40a279deecbd1f981af884
#
_cell.length_a   1.000
_cell.length_b   1.000
_cell.length_c   1.000
_cell.angle_alpha   90.00
_cell.angle_beta   90.00
_cell.angle_gamma   90.00
#
_symmetry.space_group_name_H-M   'P 1'
#
loop_
_entity.id
_entity.type
_entity.pdbx_description
1 polymer ?
#
loop_
_entity_poly.entity_id
_entity_poly.type
_entity_poly.pdbx_seq_one_letter_code
_entity_poly.pdbx_strand_id
1 'polypeptide(L)'
;MNDETIDVSVCIDMSGSISDKMAKDFLSEVKGIMEEYVDFKLDLWCFDTEVYEYKRFTGDTADEINDYECKGGGGTDFDVNFRFMRDEQIEPKKLIMFTDGYPCGSWGDEDYCDTLFIIHGNETIKPPFGQVAYYK
;
A
#
# COMPACT_ATOMS: atom_id res chain seq x y z
N MET A 1 2.91 18.01 23.84
CA MET A 1 3.31 16.65 23.55
C MET A 1 2.42 16.07 22.47
N ASN A 2 3.00 15.62 21.41
CA ASN A 2 2.25 15.07 20.31
C ASN A 2 2.09 13.58 20.43
N ASP A 3 0.88 13.17 20.75
CA ASP A 3 0.52 11.78 20.68
C ASP A 3 -0.14 11.51 19.33
N GLU A 4 0.58 11.83 18.26
CA GLU A 4 0.06 11.57 16.92
C GLU A 4 0.05 10.09 16.65
N THR A 5 -1.14 9.54 16.49
CA THR A 5 -1.31 8.18 16.01
C THR A 5 -1.43 8.23 14.50
N ILE A 6 -0.54 7.56 13.82
CA ILE A 6 -0.63 7.43 12.38
C ILE A 6 -1.68 6.37 12.06
N ASP A 7 -2.61 6.73 11.19
CA ASP A 7 -3.67 5.84 10.71
C ASP A 7 -3.54 5.76 9.20
N VAL A 8 -2.86 4.75 8.73
CA VAL A 8 -2.52 4.59 7.32
C VAL A 8 -2.84 3.18 6.86
N SER A 9 -3.31 3.05 5.63
CA SER A 9 -3.44 1.76 4.96
C SER A 9 -2.43 1.70 3.84
N VAL A 10 -1.82 0.53 3.66
CA VAL A 10 -0.80 0.29 2.64
C VAL A 10 -1.22 -0.90 1.81
N CYS A 11 -1.25 -0.75 0.50
CA CYS A 11 -1.47 -1.87 -0.41
C CYS A 11 -0.29 -2.00 -1.36
N ILE A 12 0.13 -3.24 -1.60
CA ILE A 12 1.29 -3.56 -2.42
C ILE A 12 0.81 -4.30 -3.66
N ASP A 13 1.01 -3.70 -4.81
CA ASP A 13 0.72 -4.31 -6.12
C ASP A 13 1.65 -5.50 -6.31
N MET A 14 1.05 -6.68 -6.42
CA MET A 14 1.77 -7.93 -6.65
C MET A 14 1.36 -8.57 -7.98
N SER A 15 1.01 -7.74 -8.96
CA SER A 15 0.78 -8.21 -10.32
C SER A 15 2.04 -8.88 -10.89
N GLY A 16 1.87 -9.63 -11.99
CA GLY A 16 2.97 -10.42 -12.55
C GLY A 16 4.21 -9.64 -12.95
N SER A 17 4.10 -8.30 -13.11
CA SER A 17 5.23 -7.43 -13.44
C SER A 17 6.10 -7.06 -12.24
N ILE A 18 5.66 -7.36 -11.02
CA ILE A 18 6.39 -7.03 -9.79
C ILE A 18 7.37 -8.15 -9.47
N SER A 19 8.67 -7.82 -9.42
CA SER A 19 9.69 -8.79 -9.05
C SER A 19 9.79 -8.93 -7.53
N ASP A 20 10.45 -10.00 -7.08
CA ASP A 20 10.71 -10.21 -5.66
C ASP A 20 11.51 -9.05 -5.06
N LYS A 21 12.45 -8.49 -5.84
CA LYS A 21 13.23 -7.35 -5.40
C LYS A 21 12.37 -6.12 -5.18
N MET A 22 11.44 -5.85 -6.10
CA MET A 22 10.51 -4.72 -5.97
C MET A 22 9.64 -4.88 -4.72
N ALA A 23 9.13 -6.09 -4.48
CA ALA A 23 8.33 -6.38 -3.30
C ALA A 23 9.13 -6.14 -2.01
N LYS A 24 10.39 -6.55 -1.97
CA LYS A 24 11.27 -6.30 -0.83
C LYS A 24 11.53 -4.83 -0.62
N ASP A 25 11.74 -4.08 -1.70
CA ASP A 25 11.93 -2.63 -1.63
C ASP A 25 10.68 -1.96 -1.03
N PHE A 26 9.49 -2.36 -1.48
CA PHE A 26 8.23 -1.84 -0.94
C PHE A 26 8.10 -2.14 0.55
N LEU A 27 8.39 -3.37 0.97
CA LEU A 27 8.32 -3.74 2.39
C LEU A 27 9.33 -2.97 3.24
N SER A 28 10.50 -2.67 2.68
CA SER A 28 11.49 -1.85 3.37
C SER A 28 10.98 -0.44 3.62
N GLU A 29 10.25 0.13 2.64
CA GLU A 29 9.63 1.45 2.81
C GLU A 29 8.54 1.41 3.88
N VAL A 30 7.73 0.36 3.92
CA VAL A 30 6.70 0.19 4.96
C VAL A 30 7.35 0.13 6.34
N LYS A 31 8.41 -0.64 6.47
CA LYS A 31 9.16 -0.76 7.71
C LYS A 31 9.72 0.61 8.15
N GLY A 32 10.22 1.39 7.19
CA GLY A 32 10.71 2.73 7.47
C GLY A 32 9.62 3.65 8.03
N ILE A 33 8.41 3.55 7.51
CA ILE A 33 7.26 4.30 8.03
C ILE A 33 7.00 3.91 9.48
N MET A 34 6.99 2.61 9.78
CA MET A 34 6.76 2.12 11.13
C MET A 34 7.82 2.61 12.13
N GLU A 35 9.06 2.70 11.69
CA GLU A 35 10.17 3.10 12.54
C GLU A 35 10.14 4.58 12.92
N GLU A 36 9.42 5.41 12.17
CA GLU A 36 9.33 6.84 12.46
C GLU A 36 8.33 7.16 13.57
N TYR A 37 7.44 6.24 13.92
CA TYR A 37 6.35 6.50 14.85
C TYR A 37 6.32 5.45 15.95
N VAL A 38 6.10 5.91 17.18
CA VAL A 38 5.94 5.02 18.33
C VAL A 38 4.54 4.42 18.33
N ASP A 39 3.56 5.23 17.99
CA ASP A 39 2.16 4.86 18.02
C ASP A 39 1.56 4.96 16.63
N PHE A 40 1.07 3.84 16.10
CA PHE A 40 0.50 3.83 14.77
C PHE A 40 -0.51 2.69 14.62
N LYS A 41 -1.36 2.84 13.65
CA LYS A 41 -2.25 1.81 13.14
C LYS A 41 -2.00 1.73 11.65
N LEU A 42 -1.45 0.64 11.18
CA LEU A 42 -1.12 0.43 9.80
C LEU A 42 -1.74 -0.86 9.32
N ASP A 43 -2.65 -0.75 8.35
CA ASP A 43 -3.26 -1.91 7.70
C ASP A 43 -2.48 -2.18 6.42
N LEU A 44 -2.04 -3.41 6.25
CA LEU A 44 -1.20 -3.81 5.12
C LEU A 44 -1.82 -5.00 4.41
N TRP A 45 -1.85 -4.94 3.08
CA TRP A 45 -2.26 -6.08 2.26
C TRP A 45 -1.58 -6.03 0.92
N CYS A 46 -1.59 -7.17 0.22
CA CYS A 46 -1.12 -7.28 -1.14
C CYS A 46 -2.32 -7.45 -2.06
N PHE A 47 -2.18 -7.09 -3.32
CA PHE A 47 -3.26 -7.26 -4.29
C PHE A 47 -2.73 -7.55 -5.69
N ASP A 48 -3.55 -8.21 -6.47
CA ASP A 48 -3.49 -8.27 -7.93
C ASP A 48 -4.89 -7.97 -8.44
N THR A 49 -5.69 -8.94 -8.78
CA THR A 49 -7.14 -8.76 -9.02
C THR A 49 -7.94 -9.05 -7.76
N GLU A 50 -7.28 -9.52 -6.69
CA GLU A 50 -7.86 -9.83 -5.40
C GLU A 50 -6.94 -9.31 -4.30
N VAL A 51 -7.44 -9.25 -3.07
CA VAL A 51 -6.66 -8.86 -1.89
C VAL A 51 -6.17 -10.09 -1.15
N TYR A 52 -4.90 -10.07 -0.74
CA TYR A 52 -4.25 -11.17 -0.03
C TYR A 52 -3.53 -10.66 1.20
N GLU A 53 -3.36 -11.51 2.19
CA GLU A 53 -2.47 -11.34 3.34
C GLU A 53 -2.72 -10.03 4.12
N TYR A 54 -3.98 -9.71 4.35
CA TYR A 54 -4.32 -8.56 5.17
C TYR A 54 -3.79 -8.73 6.59
N LYS A 55 -3.12 -7.70 7.12
CA LYS A 55 -2.66 -7.69 8.50
C LYS A 55 -2.64 -6.27 9.04
N ARG A 56 -3.05 -6.11 10.29
CA ARG A 56 -2.95 -4.83 10.99
C ARG A 56 -1.73 -4.85 11.88
N PHE A 57 -0.92 -3.79 11.77
CA PHE A 57 0.25 -3.58 12.61
C PHE A 57 0.00 -2.40 13.52
N THR A 58 0.49 -2.50 14.75
CA THR A 58 0.50 -1.40 15.72
C THR A 58 1.93 -1.27 16.26
N GLY A 59 2.16 -0.31 17.15
CA GLY A 59 3.47 -0.16 17.76
C GLY A 59 3.96 -1.42 18.44
N ASP A 60 3.04 -2.22 18.99
CA ASP A 60 3.38 -3.46 19.72
C ASP A 60 3.70 -4.63 18.79
N THR A 61 3.24 -4.59 17.54
CA THR A 61 3.39 -5.71 16.60
C THR A 61 4.27 -5.39 15.40
N ALA A 62 4.97 -4.25 15.43
CA ALA A 62 5.79 -3.79 14.30
C ALA A 62 6.82 -4.81 13.84
N ASP A 63 7.41 -5.57 14.76
CA ASP A 63 8.42 -6.57 14.42
C ASP A 63 7.91 -7.70 13.53
N GLU A 64 6.60 -7.92 13.52
CA GLU A 64 5.99 -8.97 12.69
C GLU A 64 6.08 -8.68 11.20
N ILE A 65 6.43 -7.43 10.81
CA ILE A 65 6.67 -7.09 9.40
C ILE A 65 7.81 -7.90 8.80
N ASN A 66 8.76 -8.34 9.62
CA ASN A 66 9.90 -9.12 9.15
C ASN A 66 9.49 -10.50 8.63
N ASP A 67 8.34 -11.00 9.07
CA ASP A 67 7.79 -12.28 8.65
C ASP A 67 6.70 -12.15 7.60
N TYR A 68 6.41 -10.93 7.18
CA TYR A 68 5.35 -10.68 6.21
C TYR A 68 5.78 -11.10 4.81
N GLU A 69 4.93 -11.88 4.15
CA GLU A 69 5.18 -12.36 2.79
C GLU A 69 4.09 -11.86 1.85
N CYS A 70 4.50 -11.19 0.77
CA CYS A 70 3.58 -10.73 -0.26
C CYS A 70 3.14 -11.89 -1.14
N LYS A 71 1.87 -11.88 -1.53
CA LYS A 71 1.30 -12.87 -2.44
C LYS A 71 0.58 -12.17 -3.58
N GLY A 72 0.49 -12.86 -4.70
CA GLY A 72 -0.14 -12.36 -5.90
C GLY A 72 0.48 -13.01 -7.13
N GLY A 73 0.57 -12.27 -8.23
CA GLY A 73 1.20 -12.74 -9.46
C GLY A 73 0.27 -12.79 -10.65
N GLY A 74 -1.00 -12.37 -10.47
CA GLY A 74 -1.99 -12.32 -11.55
C GLY A 74 -2.03 -10.98 -12.25
N GLY A 75 -3.23 -10.57 -12.67
CA GLY A 75 -3.47 -9.28 -13.31
C GLY A 75 -3.43 -8.11 -12.33
N THR A 76 -4.05 -7.01 -12.70
CA THR A 76 -4.05 -5.81 -11.86
C THR A 76 -5.44 -5.19 -11.81
N ASP A 77 -5.92 -4.88 -10.63
CA ASP A 77 -7.18 -4.16 -10.41
C ASP A 77 -7.02 -3.25 -9.19
N PHE A 78 -6.80 -1.97 -9.42
CA PHE A 78 -6.62 -1.02 -8.30
C PHE A 78 -7.93 -0.83 -7.52
N ASP A 79 -9.08 -0.97 -8.15
CA ASP A 79 -10.38 -0.78 -7.49
C ASP A 79 -10.64 -1.84 -6.41
N VAL A 80 -9.99 -2.99 -6.49
CA VAL A 80 -10.16 -4.05 -5.49
C VAL A 80 -9.76 -3.57 -4.09
N ASN A 81 -8.79 -2.67 -4.01
CA ASN A 81 -8.34 -2.12 -2.73
C ASN A 81 -9.43 -1.27 -2.07
N PHE A 82 -10.11 -0.47 -2.86
CA PHE A 82 -11.18 0.41 -2.36
C PHE A 82 -12.42 -0.40 -1.98
N ARG A 83 -12.77 -1.43 -2.76
CA ARG A 83 -13.85 -2.36 -2.40
C ARG A 83 -13.53 -3.07 -1.09
N PHE A 84 -12.29 -3.53 -0.94
CA PHE A 84 -11.84 -4.20 0.28
C PHE A 84 -11.97 -3.29 1.50
N MET A 85 -11.51 -2.04 1.37
CA MET A 85 -11.62 -1.08 2.48
C MET A 85 -13.08 -0.81 2.86
N ARG A 86 -13.97 -0.67 1.87
CA ARG A 86 -15.39 -0.47 2.14
C ARG A 86 -16.00 -1.66 2.85
N ASP A 87 -15.73 -2.87 2.37
CA ASP A 87 -16.30 -4.11 2.91
C ASP A 87 -15.81 -4.36 4.34
N GLU A 88 -14.58 -4.03 4.63
CA GLU A 88 -13.97 -4.23 5.95
C GLU A 88 -14.08 -3.00 6.84
N GLN A 89 -14.72 -1.95 6.37
CA GLN A 89 -14.90 -0.70 7.10
C GLN A 89 -13.56 -0.08 7.54
N ILE A 90 -12.57 -0.17 6.67
CA ILE A 90 -11.26 0.44 6.87
C ILE A 90 -11.29 1.86 6.32
N GLU A 91 -11.19 2.85 7.19
CA GLU A 91 -11.27 4.25 6.82
C GLU A 91 -9.99 4.96 7.25
N PRO A 92 -8.88 4.78 6.53
CA PRO A 92 -7.62 5.38 6.92
C PRO A 92 -7.60 6.87 6.61
N LYS A 93 -6.72 7.60 7.26
CA LYS A 93 -6.47 8.99 6.90
C LYS A 93 -5.72 9.09 5.58
N LYS A 94 -4.93 8.08 5.26
CA LYS A 94 -4.16 8.03 4.00
C LYS A 94 -4.01 6.58 3.55
N LEU A 95 -4.14 6.37 2.25
CA LEU A 95 -3.79 5.11 1.60
C LEU A 95 -2.47 5.31 0.84
N ILE A 96 -1.53 4.39 1.05
CA ILE A 96 -0.28 4.36 0.29
C ILE A 96 -0.32 3.13 -0.60
N MET A 97 -0.20 3.32 -1.90
CA MET A 97 -0.20 2.23 -2.88
C MET A 97 1.17 2.12 -3.52
N PHE A 98 1.81 0.98 -3.34
CA PHE A 98 3.07 0.66 -4.02
C PHE A 98 2.75 -0.11 -5.29
N THR A 99 3.24 0.38 -6.42
CA THR A 99 2.91 -0.19 -7.73
C THR A 99 4.01 0.14 -8.75
N ASP A 100 3.97 -0.53 -9.90
CA ASP A 100 4.78 -0.15 -11.06
C ASP A 100 4.04 0.79 -12.03
N GLY A 101 2.83 1.20 -11.66
CA GLY A 101 2.10 2.24 -12.38
C GLY A 101 1.29 1.76 -13.58
N TYR A 102 0.86 0.51 -13.60
CA TYR A 102 0.05 -0.05 -14.69
C TYR A 102 -1.29 -0.57 -14.15
N PRO A 103 -2.28 0.31 -13.97
CA PRO A 103 -3.54 -0.06 -13.32
C PRO A 103 -4.48 -0.91 -14.15
N CYS A 104 -4.27 -1.03 -15.45
CA CYS A 104 -5.15 -1.76 -16.37
C CYS A 104 -6.60 -1.24 -16.37
N GLY A 105 -6.78 0.06 -16.09
CA GLY A 105 -8.10 0.68 -16.05
C GLY A 105 -8.14 1.80 -15.02
N SER A 106 -9.02 1.66 -14.03
CA SER A 106 -9.18 2.68 -12.99
C SER A 106 -7.98 2.75 -12.04
N TRP A 107 -7.64 3.97 -11.64
CA TRP A 107 -6.64 4.22 -10.59
C TRP A 107 -7.23 4.12 -9.17
N GLY A 108 -8.54 3.98 -9.05
CA GLY A 108 -9.21 3.87 -7.77
C GLY A 108 -10.22 4.98 -7.56
N ASP A 109 -10.58 5.20 -6.29
CA ASP A 109 -11.60 6.17 -5.88
C ASP A 109 -10.93 7.37 -5.20
N GLU A 110 -10.85 8.49 -5.92
CA GLU A 110 -10.21 9.70 -5.39
C GLU A 110 -10.94 10.33 -4.20
N ASP A 111 -12.21 10.02 -4.04
CA ASP A 111 -13.03 10.58 -2.97
C ASP A 111 -13.03 9.74 -1.68
N TYR A 112 -12.41 8.56 -1.71
CA TYR A 112 -12.45 7.66 -0.56
C TYR A 112 -11.57 8.16 0.59
N CYS A 113 -10.33 8.51 0.29
CA CYS A 113 -9.37 9.05 1.26
C CYS A 113 -8.18 9.65 0.50
N ASP A 114 -7.31 10.34 1.20
CA ASP A 114 -6.05 10.82 0.61
C ASP A 114 -5.22 9.61 0.16
N THR A 115 -4.69 9.66 -1.05
CA THR A 115 -3.93 8.57 -1.64
C THR A 115 -2.56 9.05 -2.08
N LEU A 116 -1.53 8.27 -1.73
CA LEU A 116 -0.16 8.45 -2.22
C LEU A 116 0.22 7.22 -3.04
N PHE A 117 0.58 7.43 -4.29
CA PHE A 117 1.11 6.35 -5.14
C PHE A 117 2.63 6.40 -5.10
N ILE A 118 3.26 5.30 -4.71
CA ILE A 118 4.72 5.15 -4.78
C ILE A 118 5.00 4.23 -5.96
N ILE A 119 5.55 4.80 -7.03
CA ILE A 119 5.70 4.14 -8.32
C ILE A 119 7.15 3.74 -8.54
N HIS A 120 7.36 2.45 -8.77
CA HIS A 120 8.70 1.87 -8.96
C HIS A 120 8.97 1.65 -10.44
N GLY A 121 10.07 2.24 -10.92
CA GLY A 121 10.56 1.96 -12.26
C GLY A 121 9.77 2.56 -13.42
N ASN A 122 8.88 3.52 -13.16
CA ASN A 122 8.05 4.12 -14.19
C ASN A 122 7.89 5.62 -13.89
N GLU A 123 8.87 6.41 -14.28
CA GLU A 123 8.97 7.83 -13.91
C GLU A 123 8.08 8.75 -14.74
N THR A 124 7.47 8.24 -15.80
CA THR A 124 6.67 9.07 -16.71
C THR A 124 5.17 8.99 -16.47
N ILE A 125 4.70 7.96 -15.77
CA ILE A 125 3.28 7.80 -15.50
C ILE A 125 2.82 8.82 -14.46
N LYS A 126 1.62 9.36 -14.66
CA LYS A 126 1.04 10.33 -13.72
C LYS A 126 -0.36 9.89 -13.35
N PRO A 127 -0.58 9.53 -12.08
CA PRO A 127 -1.94 9.22 -11.63
C PRO A 127 -2.86 10.43 -11.79
N PRO A 128 -4.15 10.21 -12.07
CA PRO A 128 -5.10 11.31 -12.27
C PRO A 128 -5.50 12.02 -10.98
N PHE A 129 -5.12 11.50 -9.83
CA PHE A 129 -5.43 12.09 -8.53
C PHE A 129 -4.37 11.68 -7.50
N GLY A 130 -4.47 12.28 -6.33
CA GLY A 130 -3.59 11.98 -5.21
C GLY A 130 -2.19 12.55 -5.40
N GLN A 131 -1.27 12.09 -4.55
CA GLN A 131 0.14 12.45 -4.59
C GLN A 131 0.91 11.30 -5.23
N VAL A 132 2.10 11.61 -5.76
CA VAL A 132 2.94 10.58 -6.36
C VAL A 132 4.39 10.77 -5.92
N ALA A 133 5.05 9.66 -5.61
CA ALA A 133 6.47 9.59 -5.39
C ALA A 133 7.04 8.49 -6.30
N TYR A 134 8.22 8.73 -6.84
CA TYR A 134 8.86 7.75 -7.72
C TYR A 134 10.02 7.10 -6.99
N TYR A 135 10.00 5.78 -6.94
CA TYR A 135 11.06 4.98 -6.34
C TYR A 135 11.98 4.46 -7.44
N LYS A 136 13.24 4.71 -7.30
CA LYS A 136 14.22 4.30 -8.32
C LYS A 136 14.94 3.02 -7.97
#